data_3a4506b775e6f23aaf516e8f9d8acb4d
#
_entry.id   3a4506b775e6f23aaf516e8f9d8acb4d
#
_cell.length_a   1.000
_cell.length_b   1.000
_cell.length_c   1.000
_cell.angle_alpha   90.00
_cell.angle_beta   90.00
_cell.angle_gamma   90.00
#
_symmetry.space_group_name_H-M   'P 1'
#
loop_
_entity.id
_entity.type
_entity.pdbx_description
1 polymer ?
#
loop_
_entity_poly.entity_id
_entity_poly.type
_entity_poly.pdbx_seq_one_letter_code
_entity_poly.pdbx_strand_id
1 'polypeptide(L)'
;PLTMPGSYSQYSYYTGAGSEWDMFATNAIGVWAFNWGDTEMTKVMDYILSDFEGTNVNGVKAISDNQFIANYYDSDWNYYVATFEKVPAEEVVDKYIMKLACYYVDSQVRKQVIEFNRSHEDVRITLTDYSAYNSEENWEAGIENMNSDILAGNVPDILVVPSNFDMGIYANKGLFANLYELMDQDETINREDYLQNIIALGEYNGELYELIPKFNAVTFAGKKTDVGDGFSWTFDDVKALMDKKGDSVRLFSEDSARSSIMYYGINLAFDQFYNSNTGECHFDSPEFIKFLELLNEFPEEISEDLWNNENYWQIYENQWRNGSTLLKYEWVYGFRNYVENSQGYFGEPISYIGFPTSEGSGSAAYTEFT
;
A
#
# COMPACT_ATOMS: atom_id res chain seq x y z
N PRO A 1 28.55 -13.66 19.29
CA PRO A 1 27.20 -13.18 19.01
C PRO A 1 26.60 -14.00 17.89
N LEU A 2 25.32 -14.34 17.99
CA LEU A 2 24.59 -15.04 16.95
C LEU A 2 24.16 -14.03 15.87
N THR A 3 24.46 -14.34 14.61
CA THR A 3 24.04 -13.52 13.47
C THR A 3 22.57 -13.83 13.15
N MET A 4 21.74 -12.80 13.13
CA MET A 4 20.32 -12.91 12.82
C MET A 4 20.10 -12.72 11.30
N PRO A 5 19.39 -13.63 10.62
CA PRO A 5 19.07 -13.46 9.22
C PRO A 5 18.05 -12.31 9.02
N GLY A 6 18.43 -11.28 8.29
CA GLY A 6 17.59 -10.09 8.02
C GLY A 6 17.61 -9.05 9.14
N SER A 7 17.70 -7.79 8.79
CA SER A 7 17.99 -6.69 9.72
C SER A 7 16.81 -6.21 10.55
N TYR A 8 15.56 -6.50 10.17
CA TYR A 8 14.35 -5.96 10.83
C TYR A 8 13.32 -7.00 11.26
N SER A 9 13.62 -8.27 11.15
CA SER A 9 12.67 -9.33 11.52
C SER A 9 12.59 -9.45 13.03
N GLN A 10 11.42 -9.19 13.59
CA GLN A 10 11.13 -9.60 14.97
C GLN A 10 11.06 -11.10 15.03
N TYR A 11 11.91 -11.70 15.85
CA TYR A 11 11.91 -13.15 16.06
C TYR A 11 11.19 -13.51 17.34
N SER A 12 10.37 -14.55 17.28
CA SER A 12 9.85 -15.27 18.44
C SER A 12 10.68 -16.52 18.66
N TYR A 13 11.08 -16.79 19.90
CA TYR A 13 11.99 -17.87 20.24
C TYR A 13 11.28 -19.00 20.99
N TYR A 14 11.61 -20.24 20.64
CA TYR A 14 11.02 -21.44 21.19
C TYR A 14 12.10 -22.47 21.50
N THR A 15 11.87 -23.30 22.53
CA THR A 15 12.77 -24.41 22.87
C THR A 15 12.81 -25.45 21.75
N GLY A 16 13.99 -25.95 21.44
CA GLY A 16 14.21 -27.06 20.51
C GLY A 16 13.94 -28.44 21.11
N ALA A 17 13.37 -28.55 22.32
CA ALA A 17 13.08 -29.81 22.96
C ALA A 17 12.29 -30.76 22.06
N GLY A 18 12.82 -31.97 21.87
CA GLY A 18 12.27 -32.96 20.95
C GLY A 18 12.99 -33.08 19.60
N SER A 19 14.05 -32.27 19.38
CA SER A 19 14.89 -32.30 18.20
C SER A 19 16.39 -32.26 18.56
N GLU A 20 17.25 -32.26 17.53
CA GLU A 20 18.70 -32.08 17.65
C GLU A 20 19.11 -30.62 17.98
N TRP A 21 18.17 -29.68 17.99
CA TRP A 21 18.40 -28.25 18.18
C TRP A 21 18.07 -27.78 19.60
N ASP A 22 18.86 -26.86 20.14
CA ASP A 22 18.58 -26.24 21.43
C ASP A 22 17.41 -25.24 21.35
N MET A 23 17.34 -24.47 20.28
CA MET A 23 16.36 -23.38 20.10
C MET A 23 15.86 -23.29 18.67
N PHE A 24 14.63 -22.84 18.55
CA PHE A 24 14.06 -22.34 17.31
C PHE A 24 13.78 -20.84 17.39
N ALA A 25 13.93 -20.17 16.26
CA ALA A 25 13.52 -18.77 16.07
C ALA A 25 12.58 -18.74 14.86
N THR A 26 11.46 -18.02 14.95
CA THR A 26 10.53 -17.84 13.84
C THR A 26 10.23 -16.38 13.62
N ASN A 27 10.04 -15.99 12.37
CA ASN A 27 9.53 -14.70 11.93
C ASN A 27 8.47 -14.88 10.84
N ALA A 28 8.16 -13.85 10.07
CA ALA A 28 7.14 -13.90 9.02
C ALA A 28 7.49 -14.78 7.81
N ILE A 29 8.77 -15.24 7.64
CA ILE A 29 9.21 -15.97 6.43
C ILE A 29 9.64 -17.41 6.69
N GLY A 30 9.86 -17.82 7.95
CA GLY A 30 10.28 -19.18 8.21
C GLY A 30 10.63 -19.48 9.66
N VAL A 31 11.21 -20.67 9.83
CA VAL A 31 11.76 -21.16 11.09
C VAL A 31 13.24 -21.40 10.92
N TRP A 32 14.02 -20.90 11.86
CA TRP A 32 15.46 -21.13 11.98
C TRP A 32 15.73 -21.94 13.24
N ALA A 33 16.79 -22.72 13.23
CA ALA A 33 17.28 -23.49 14.37
C ALA A 33 18.73 -23.14 14.69
N PHE A 34 19.11 -23.25 15.96
CA PHE A 34 20.48 -23.07 16.39
C PHE A 34 20.77 -23.82 17.70
N ASN A 35 22.02 -24.11 17.94
CA ASN A 35 22.53 -24.68 19.20
C ASN A 35 23.33 -23.62 19.97
N TRP A 36 23.45 -23.83 21.27
CA TRP A 36 24.24 -22.94 22.13
C TRP A 36 25.71 -22.92 21.70
N GLY A 37 26.18 -21.75 21.31
CA GLY A 37 27.54 -21.53 20.81
C GLY A 37 27.64 -21.34 19.31
N ASP A 38 26.56 -21.54 18.56
CA ASP A 38 26.53 -21.22 17.13
C ASP A 38 26.69 -19.72 16.89
N THR A 39 27.24 -19.38 15.75
CA THR A 39 27.41 -17.98 15.29
C THR A 39 26.38 -17.59 14.24
N GLU A 40 25.70 -18.56 13.64
CA GLU A 40 24.68 -18.39 12.61
C GLU A 40 23.50 -19.30 12.89
N MET A 41 22.31 -18.93 12.39
CA MET A 41 21.12 -19.77 12.43
C MET A 41 20.99 -20.57 11.14
N THR A 42 20.50 -21.80 11.25
CA THR A 42 20.15 -22.63 10.09
C THR A 42 18.66 -22.53 9.81
N LYS A 43 18.28 -22.17 8.59
CA LYS A 43 16.87 -22.16 8.17
C LYS A 43 16.38 -23.60 8.01
N VAL A 44 15.41 -24.01 8.81
CA VAL A 44 14.86 -25.38 8.82
C VAL A 44 13.49 -25.48 8.17
N MET A 45 12.78 -24.36 8.02
CA MET A 45 11.52 -24.29 7.30
C MET A 45 11.38 -22.93 6.63
N ASP A 46 11.02 -22.93 5.35
CA ASP A 46 10.58 -21.76 4.60
C ASP A 46 9.07 -21.82 4.42
N TYR A 47 8.36 -20.76 4.82
CA TYR A 47 6.91 -20.78 4.81
C TYR A 47 6.32 -20.80 3.39
N ILE A 48 6.90 -20.03 2.45
CA ILE A 48 6.43 -20.01 1.07
C ILE A 48 6.72 -21.34 0.37
N LEU A 49 7.93 -21.90 0.55
CA LEU A 49 8.27 -23.20 -0.02
C LEU A 49 7.46 -24.35 0.60
N SER A 50 6.92 -24.14 1.80
CA SER A 50 6.05 -25.09 2.49
C SER A 50 4.55 -24.82 2.25
N ASP A 51 4.22 -23.91 1.33
CA ASP A 51 2.84 -23.46 1.03
C ASP A 51 2.07 -23.02 2.30
N PHE A 52 2.77 -22.32 3.19
CA PHE A 52 2.26 -21.95 4.50
C PHE A 52 2.25 -20.42 4.70
N GLU A 53 1.10 -19.86 5.08
CA GLU A 53 0.96 -18.46 5.42
C GLU A 53 1.43 -18.19 6.85
N GLY A 54 2.74 -18.02 7.03
CA GLY A 54 3.38 -17.91 8.34
C GLY A 54 3.38 -16.52 8.98
N THR A 55 2.52 -15.60 8.58
CA THR A 55 2.58 -14.18 9.01
C THR A 55 2.38 -13.98 10.51
N ASN A 56 1.57 -14.81 11.14
CA ASN A 56 1.17 -14.68 12.55
C ASN A 56 1.38 -15.99 13.31
N VAL A 57 2.60 -16.56 13.22
CA VAL A 57 2.95 -17.77 13.97
C VAL A 57 3.17 -17.43 15.44
N ASN A 58 2.34 -18.00 16.31
CA ASN A 58 2.40 -17.77 17.76
C ASN A 58 3.18 -18.85 18.52
N GLY A 59 3.48 -19.95 17.88
CA GLY A 59 4.26 -21.02 18.47
C GLY A 59 4.69 -22.06 17.46
N VAL A 60 5.92 -22.52 17.60
CA VAL A 60 6.49 -23.65 16.86
C VAL A 60 7.13 -24.59 17.84
N LYS A 61 6.89 -25.90 17.66
CA LYS A 61 7.56 -26.94 18.44
C LYS A 61 7.92 -28.09 17.53
N ALA A 62 9.15 -28.59 17.64
CA ALA A 62 9.52 -29.85 17.03
C ALA A 62 8.81 -31.03 17.76
N ILE A 63 8.25 -31.95 16.97
CA ILE A 63 7.78 -33.26 17.42
C ILE A 63 8.92 -34.26 17.28
N SER A 64 9.70 -34.11 16.22
CA SER A 64 10.93 -34.87 15.90
C SER A 64 11.81 -34.01 14.99
N ASP A 65 12.97 -34.52 14.56
CA ASP A 65 13.86 -33.83 13.61
C ASP A 65 13.21 -33.56 12.24
N ASN A 66 12.14 -34.30 11.92
CA ASN A 66 11.43 -34.18 10.63
C ASN A 66 9.99 -33.65 10.75
N GLN A 67 9.51 -33.43 11.98
CA GLN A 67 8.12 -32.98 12.17
C GLN A 67 8.01 -31.78 13.11
N PHE A 68 7.22 -30.83 12.73
CA PHE A 68 6.90 -29.65 13.51
C PHE A 68 5.40 -29.52 13.71
N ILE A 69 5.00 -28.91 14.82
CA ILE A 69 3.65 -28.41 15.04
C ILE A 69 3.73 -26.89 15.22
N ALA A 70 2.86 -26.15 14.57
CA ALA A 70 2.74 -24.71 14.75
C ALA A 70 1.29 -24.31 15.01
N ASN A 71 1.13 -23.26 15.81
CA ASN A 71 -0.14 -22.57 15.98
C ASN A 71 -0.03 -21.13 15.42
N TYR A 72 -1.02 -20.74 14.64
CA TYR A 72 -0.97 -19.48 13.90
C TYR A 72 -2.37 -18.91 13.62
N TYR A 73 -2.42 -17.65 13.26
CA TYR A 73 -3.57 -17.02 12.64
C TYR A 73 -3.31 -16.80 11.15
N ASP A 74 -4.34 -16.97 10.33
CA ASP A 74 -4.30 -16.52 8.93
C ASP A 74 -4.53 -15.01 8.82
N SER A 75 -4.53 -14.48 7.58
CA SER A 75 -4.82 -13.07 7.31
C SER A 75 -6.24 -12.64 7.70
N ASP A 76 -7.17 -13.58 7.83
CA ASP A 76 -8.56 -13.36 8.22
C ASP A 76 -8.77 -13.55 9.74
N TRP A 77 -7.68 -13.70 10.52
CA TRP A 77 -7.68 -13.89 11.96
C TRP A 77 -8.29 -15.22 12.46
N ASN A 78 -8.40 -16.22 11.58
CA ASN A 78 -8.79 -17.55 12.01
C ASN A 78 -7.61 -18.28 12.65
N TYR A 79 -7.86 -18.92 13.79
CA TYR A 79 -6.82 -19.65 14.53
C TYR A 79 -6.70 -21.10 14.05
N TYR A 80 -5.47 -21.51 13.80
CA TYR A 80 -5.15 -22.87 13.32
C TYR A 80 -4.04 -23.51 14.13
N VAL A 81 -4.05 -24.84 14.11
CA VAL A 81 -2.93 -25.68 14.51
C VAL A 81 -2.61 -26.58 13.33
N ALA A 82 -1.38 -26.56 12.87
CA ALA A 82 -0.89 -27.36 11.75
C ALA A 82 0.31 -28.21 12.13
N THR A 83 0.42 -29.37 11.52
CA THR A 83 1.62 -30.21 11.56
C THR A 83 2.31 -30.14 10.21
N PHE A 84 3.64 -30.08 10.23
CA PHE A 84 4.49 -30.06 9.05
C PHE A 84 5.44 -31.24 9.11
N GLU A 85 5.65 -31.89 7.97
CA GLU A 85 6.59 -32.98 7.82
C GLU A 85 7.62 -32.63 6.74
N LYS A 86 8.88 -32.87 7.03
CA LYS A 86 9.97 -32.64 6.09
C LYS A 86 9.90 -33.69 4.97
N VAL A 87 9.68 -33.23 3.77
CA VAL A 87 9.67 -34.06 2.56
C VAL A 87 11.11 -34.34 2.14
N PRO A 88 11.49 -35.61 1.94
CA PRO A 88 12.78 -35.97 1.37
C PRO A 88 13.02 -35.31 0.00
N ALA A 89 14.25 -34.90 -0.29
CA ALA A 89 14.56 -34.18 -1.53
C ALA A 89 14.20 -34.96 -2.81
N GLU A 90 14.28 -36.29 -2.77
CA GLU A 90 13.92 -37.21 -3.84
C GLU A 90 12.41 -37.32 -4.08
N GLU A 91 11.58 -36.90 -3.12
CA GLU A 91 10.12 -36.88 -3.25
C GLU A 91 9.59 -35.50 -3.69
N VAL A 92 10.46 -34.49 -3.75
CA VAL A 92 10.08 -33.17 -4.23
C VAL A 92 9.94 -33.22 -5.75
N VAL A 93 8.72 -33.00 -6.24
CA VAL A 93 8.44 -32.97 -7.69
C VAL A 93 9.12 -31.74 -8.30
N ASP A 94 9.84 -31.96 -9.40
CA ASP A 94 10.42 -30.88 -10.20
C ASP A 94 9.29 -30.01 -10.79
N LYS A 95 9.25 -28.74 -10.38
CA LYS A 95 8.31 -27.75 -10.88
C LYS A 95 9.07 -26.67 -11.64
N TYR A 96 8.42 -26.05 -12.61
CA TYR A 96 8.96 -24.82 -13.19
C TYR A 96 8.95 -23.71 -12.12
N ILE A 97 10.10 -23.11 -11.89
CA ILE A 97 10.24 -22.07 -10.85
C ILE A 97 10.12 -20.70 -11.48
N MET A 98 9.08 -19.96 -11.13
CA MET A 98 8.94 -18.53 -11.38
C MET A 98 9.48 -17.75 -10.20
N LYS A 99 10.31 -16.76 -10.47
CA LYS A 99 10.94 -15.91 -9.44
C LYS A 99 10.15 -14.62 -9.32
N LEU A 100 9.56 -14.40 -8.16
CA LEU A 100 8.94 -13.14 -7.79
C LEU A 100 9.87 -12.39 -6.84
N ALA A 101 10.22 -11.17 -7.19
CA ALA A 101 11.01 -10.28 -6.35
C ALA A 101 10.13 -9.16 -5.80
N CYS A 102 10.28 -8.87 -4.51
CA CYS A 102 9.60 -7.76 -3.83
C CYS A 102 10.63 -6.85 -3.18
N TYR A 103 10.40 -5.53 -3.26
CA TYR A 103 11.10 -4.60 -2.37
C TYR A 103 10.65 -4.79 -0.92
N TYR A 104 9.35 -5.00 -0.71
CA TYR A 104 8.73 -5.36 0.57
C TYR A 104 7.62 -6.38 0.31
N VAL A 105 7.56 -7.42 1.15
CA VAL A 105 6.55 -8.47 0.98
C VAL A 105 5.28 -8.11 1.75
N ASP A 106 4.28 -7.62 1.02
CA ASP A 106 2.94 -7.45 1.57
C ASP A 106 2.29 -8.81 1.88
N SER A 107 1.47 -8.87 2.92
CA SER A 107 0.78 -10.08 3.35
C SER A 107 -0.17 -10.65 2.29
N GLN A 108 -0.80 -9.80 1.49
CA GLN A 108 -1.69 -10.24 0.40
C GLN A 108 -0.90 -10.86 -0.75
N VAL A 109 0.24 -10.27 -1.12
CA VAL A 109 1.15 -10.86 -2.12
C VAL A 109 1.58 -12.25 -1.67
N ARG A 110 2.00 -12.40 -0.41
CA ARG A 110 2.36 -13.69 0.17
C ARG A 110 1.21 -14.70 0.09
N LYS A 111 0.01 -14.30 0.48
CA LYS A 111 -1.19 -15.15 0.42
C LYS A 111 -1.47 -15.61 -1.00
N GLN A 112 -1.44 -14.70 -1.98
CA GLN A 112 -1.67 -15.04 -3.39
C GLN A 112 -0.61 -15.99 -3.95
N VAL A 113 0.67 -15.80 -3.61
CA VAL A 113 1.75 -16.74 -4.00
C VAL A 113 1.49 -18.13 -3.44
N ILE A 114 1.08 -18.24 -2.17
CA ILE A 114 0.79 -19.54 -1.54
C ILE A 114 -0.43 -20.20 -2.18
N GLU A 115 -1.51 -19.45 -2.43
CA GLU A 115 -2.71 -19.95 -3.10
C GLU A 115 -2.40 -20.43 -4.53
N PHE A 116 -1.58 -19.67 -5.29
CA PHE A 116 -1.09 -20.08 -6.58
C PHE A 116 -0.29 -21.38 -6.51
N ASN A 117 0.68 -21.47 -5.62
CA ASN A 117 1.54 -22.64 -5.46
C ASN A 117 0.76 -23.91 -5.08
N ARG A 118 -0.33 -23.76 -4.32
CA ARG A 118 -1.23 -24.87 -3.96
C ARG A 118 -2.11 -25.34 -5.10
N SER A 119 -2.50 -24.42 -5.98
CA SER A 119 -3.44 -24.71 -7.09
C SER A 119 -2.73 -25.19 -8.37
N HIS A 120 -1.40 -25.05 -8.46
CA HIS A 120 -0.61 -25.43 -9.64
C HIS A 120 0.39 -26.52 -9.31
N GLU A 121 0.29 -27.65 -10.05
CA GLU A 121 1.14 -28.83 -9.79
C GLU A 121 2.53 -28.71 -10.44
N ASP A 122 2.64 -28.03 -11.56
CA ASP A 122 3.81 -27.96 -12.46
C ASP A 122 4.57 -26.65 -12.39
N VAL A 123 4.03 -25.62 -11.76
CA VAL A 123 4.66 -24.32 -11.56
C VAL A 123 4.71 -23.97 -10.09
N ARG A 124 5.79 -23.30 -9.67
CA ARG A 124 5.93 -22.76 -8.32
C ARG A 124 6.52 -21.36 -8.38
N ILE A 125 5.91 -20.42 -7.69
CA ILE A 125 6.47 -19.09 -7.46
C ILE A 125 7.34 -19.15 -6.20
N THR A 126 8.60 -18.73 -6.33
CA THR A 126 9.50 -18.45 -5.22
C THR A 126 9.56 -16.94 -5.00
N LEU A 127 9.76 -16.50 -3.76
CA LEU A 127 9.73 -15.10 -3.39
C LEU A 127 11.06 -14.65 -2.80
N THR A 128 11.61 -13.55 -3.34
CA THR A 128 12.78 -12.85 -2.80
C THR A 128 12.36 -11.52 -2.21
N ASP A 129 12.63 -11.33 -0.92
CA ASP A 129 12.36 -10.09 -0.18
C ASP A 129 13.65 -9.25 -0.09
N TYR A 130 13.71 -8.19 -0.87
CA TYR A 130 14.86 -7.29 -0.88
C TYR A 130 14.87 -6.32 0.32
N SER A 131 13.78 -6.13 1.04
CA SER A 131 13.78 -5.33 2.27
C SER A 131 14.70 -5.92 3.35
N ALA A 132 15.03 -7.20 3.26
CA ALA A 132 15.99 -7.87 4.13
C ALA A 132 17.40 -7.28 4.07
N TYR A 133 17.74 -6.55 3.01
CA TYR A 133 19.02 -5.85 2.87
C TYR A 133 19.04 -4.46 3.52
N ASN A 134 17.87 -3.90 3.87
CA ASN A 134 17.78 -2.59 4.50
C ASN A 134 18.44 -2.60 5.90
N SER A 135 19.01 -1.47 6.29
CA SER A 135 19.60 -1.26 7.61
C SER A 135 19.23 0.12 8.16
N GLU A 136 19.48 0.36 9.44
CA GLU A 136 19.27 1.70 10.03
C GLU A 136 20.13 2.78 9.35
N GLU A 137 21.25 2.37 8.76
CA GLU A 137 22.17 3.28 8.07
C GLU A 137 21.80 3.48 6.59
N ASN A 138 21.12 2.50 5.96
CA ASN A 138 20.70 2.57 4.57
C ASN A 138 19.35 1.86 4.35
N TRP A 139 18.28 2.64 4.31
CA TRP A 139 16.92 2.18 4.05
C TRP A 139 16.64 1.83 2.58
N GLU A 140 17.53 2.25 1.67
CA GLU A 140 17.42 2.01 0.23
C GLU A 140 18.26 0.82 -0.24
N ALA A 141 19.01 0.17 0.66
CA ALA A 141 19.89 -0.96 0.31
C ALA A 141 19.13 -2.11 -0.40
N GLY A 142 17.86 -2.31 -0.09
CA GLY A 142 17.01 -3.29 -0.78
C GLY A 142 16.86 -2.97 -2.26
N ILE A 143 16.49 -1.73 -2.61
CA ILE A 143 16.37 -1.28 -4.01
C ILE A 143 17.72 -1.34 -4.72
N GLU A 144 18.80 -0.93 -4.06
CA GLU A 144 20.15 -0.98 -4.64
C GLU A 144 20.59 -2.41 -4.98
N ASN A 145 20.31 -3.36 -4.07
CA ASN A 145 20.62 -4.78 -4.29
C ASN A 145 19.74 -5.37 -5.40
N MET A 146 18.44 -5.08 -5.42
CA MET A 146 17.53 -5.52 -6.48
C MET A 146 18.01 -5.02 -7.86
N ASN A 147 18.35 -3.74 -7.96
CA ASN A 147 18.89 -3.17 -9.20
C ASN A 147 20.20 -3.82 -9.60
N SER A 148 21.08 -4.11 -8.64
CA SER A 148 22.36 -4.78 -8.89
C SER A 148 22.16 -6.20 -9.43
N ASP A 149 21.22 -6.94 -8.88
CA ASP A 149 20.85 -8.29 -9.34
C ASP A 149 20.28 -8.26 -10.77
N ILE A 150 19.37 -7.34 -11.06
CA ILE A 150 18.80 -7.15 -12.40
C ILE A 150 19.93 -6.83 -13.42
N LEU A 151 20.84 -5.93 -13.06
CA LEU A 151 21.99 -5.58 -13.90
C LEU A 151 22.98 -6.74 -14.10
N ALA A 152 23.10 -7.62 -13.11
CA ALA A 152 23.92 -8.84 -13.20
C ALA A 152 23.26 -9.97 -14.01
N GLY A 153 22.02 -9.77 -14.47
CA GLY A 153 21.26 -10.76 -15.23
C GLY A 153 20.41 -11.71 -14.38
N ASN A 154 20.33 -11.48 -13.06
CA ASN A 154 19.43 -12.20 -12.15
C ASN A 154 18.03 -11.56 -12.18
N VAL A 155 17.41 -11.54 -13.38
CA VAL A 155 16.12 -10.90 -13.59
C VAL A 155 15.01 -11.78 -13.01
N PRO A 156 14.10 -11.24 -12.16
CA PRO A 156 12.91 -11.96 -11.74
C PRO A 156 11.89 -12.06 -12.90
N ASP A 157 11.00 -13.06 -12.82
CA ASP A 157 9.88 -13.21 -13.76
C ASP A 157 8.74 -12.25 -13.42
N ILE A 158 8.57 -11.95 -12.13
CA ILE A 158 7.57 -11.04 -11.59
C ILE A 158 8.26 -10.08 -10.62
N LEU A 159 7.93 -8.80 -10.72
CA LEU A 159 8.45 -7.76 -9.84
C LEU A 159 7.29 -7.08 -9.10
N VAL A 160 7.40 -6.99 -7.77
CA VAL A 160 6.48 -6.21 -6.93
C VAL A 160 7.25 -5.05 -6.32
N VAL A 161 6.88 -3.84 -6.66
CA VAL A 161 7.60 -2.61 -6.30
C VAL A 161 6.69 -1.62 -5.58
N PRO A 162 7.25 -0.71 -4.76
CA PRO A 162 6.48 0.36 -4.16
C PRO A 162 6.01 1.34 -5.24
N SER A 163 4.90 2.02 -4.97
CA SER A 163 4.25 2.97 -5.92
C SER A 163 5.13 4.15 -6.37
N ASN A 164 6.23 4.43 -5.66
CA ASN A 164 7.18 5.47 -6.04
C ASN A 164 8.36 4.94 -6.89
N PHE A 165 8.29 3.69 -7.32
CA PHE A 165 9.31 3.11 -8.21
C PHE A 165 9.17 3.71 -9.62
N ASP A 166 10.28 4.14 -10.21
CA ASP A 166 10.27 4.76 -11.55
C ASP A 166 10.23 3.68 -12.65
N MET A 167 9.02 3.19 -12.92
CA MET A 167 8.78 2.20 -13.98
C MET A 167 9.18 2.69 -15.37
N GLY A 168 9.07 4.00 -15.63
CA GLY A 168 9.40 4.58 -16.94
C GLY A 168 10.85 4.31 -17.36
N ILE A 169 11.79 4.28 -16.43
CA ILE A 169 13.19 3.96 -16.70
C ILE A 169 13.35 2.54 -17.26
N TYR A 170 12.61 1.58 -16.70
CA TYR A 170 12.70 0.17 -17.08
C TYR A 170 11.89 -0.13 -18.34
N ALA A 171 10.70 0.44 -18.47
CA ALA A 171 9.85 0.33 -19.65
C ALA A 171 10.56 0.88 -20.89
N ASN A 172 11.21 2.05 -20.81
CA ASN A 172 12.00 2.63 -21.91
C ASN A 172 13.19 1.75 -22.35
N LYS A 173 13.69 0.89 -21.47
CA LYS A 173 14.77 -0.05 -21.79
C LYS A 173 14.25 -1.39 -22.32
N GLY A 174 12.92 -1.56 -22.43
CA GLY A 174 12.29 -2.82 -22.86
C GLY A 174 12.54 -3.98 -21.89
N LEU A 175 12.62 -3.71 -20.59
CA LEU A 175 12.87 -4.72 -19.56
C LEU A 175 11.60 -5.41 -19.08
N PHE A 176 10.42 -4.84 -19.37
CA PHE A 176 9.12 -5.39 -19.00
C PHE A 176 8.35 -5.83 -20.23
N ALA A 177 7.56 -6.89 -20.07
CA ALA A 177 6.59 -7.31 -21.07
C ALA A 177 5.38 -6.38 -21.06
N ASN A 178 4.81 -6.10 -22.23
CA ASN A 178 3.53 -5.42 -22.31
C ASN A 178 2.42 -6.35 -21.83
N LEU A 179 1.81 -6.00 -20.70
CA LEU A 179 0.79 -6.84 -20.06
C LEU A 179 -0.50 -6.91 -20.89
N TYR A 180 -0.78 -5.91 -21.73
CA TYR A 180 -1.91 -6.00 -22.68
C TYR A 180 -1.76 -7.16 -23.66
N GLU A 181 -0.54 -7.42 -24.13
CA GLU A 181 -0.28 -8.55 -25.02
C GLU A 181 -0.47 -9.90 -24.32
N LEU A 182 -0.12 -9.97 -23.02
CA LEU A 182 -0.35 -11.18 -22.23
C LEU A 182 -1.85 -11.39 -21.93
N MET A 183 -2.57 -10.32 -21.58
CA MET A 183 -4.01 -10.37 -21.36
C MET A 183 -4.77 -10.83 -22.62
N ASP A 184 -4.36 -10.35 -23.82
CA ASP A 184 -5.00 -10.70 -25.09
C ASP A 184 -4.76 -12.17 -25.52
N GLN A 185 -3.72 -12.80 -24.96
CA GLN A 185 -3.43 -14.22 -25.21
C GLN A 185 -4.22 -15.17 -24.30
N ASP A 186 -4.80 -14.65 -23.22
CA ASP A 186 -5.58 -15.43 -22.26
C ASP A 186 -7.09 -15.21 -22.49
N GLU A 187 -7.78 -16.22 -23.02
CA GLU A 187 -9.22 -16.14 -23.30
C GLU A 187 -10.10 -15.96 -22.05
N THR A 188 -9.54 -16.15 -20.86
CA THR A 188 -10.25 -15.98 -19.58
C THR A 188 -10.17 -14.55 -19.03
N ILE A 189 -9.29 -13.70 -19.60
CA ILE A 189 -9.09 -12.33 -19.18
C ILE A 189 -9.73 -11.38 -20.18
N ASN A 190 -10.66 -10.54 -19.72
CA ASN A 190 -11.22 -9.46 -20.51
C ASN A 190 -10.80 -8.13 -19.93
N ARG A 191 -10.14 -7.26 -20.71
CA ARG A 191 -9.70 -5.93 -20.29
C ARG A 191 -10.85 -5.06 -19.78
N GLU A 192 -12.06 -5.24 -20.33
CA GLU A 192 -13.25 -4.47 -19.94
C GLU A 192 -13.76 -4.81 -18.53
N ASP A 193 -13.34 -5.92 -17.94
CA ASP A 193 -13.71 -6.32 -16.58
C ASP A 193 -12.94 -5.53 -15.51
N TYR A 194 -11.92 -4.75 -15.90
CA TYR A 194 -11.11 -3.93 -15.02
C TYR A 194 -11.54 -2.47 -15.04
N LEU A 195 -11.27 -1.76 -13.96
CA LEU A 195 -11.49 -0.31 -13.88
C LEU A 195 -10.50 0.42 -14.82
N GLN A 196 -11.00 0.93 -15.95
CA GLN A 196 -10.16 1.48 -17.01
C GLN A 196 -9.28 2.65 -16.53
N ASN A 197 -9.81 3.49 -15.65
CA ASN A 197 -9.07 4.59 -15.04
C ASN A 197 -7.95 4.12 -14.09
N ILE A 198 -8.05 2.93 -13.50
CA ILE A 198 -7.01 2.35 -12.65
C ILE A 198 -5.95 1.65 -13.51
N ILE A 199 -6.38 0.90 -14.54
CA ILE A 199 -5.42 0.29 -15.49
C ILE A 199 -4.57 1.38 -16.14
N ALA A 200 -5.17 2.49 -16.56
CA ALA A 200 -4.45 3.59 -17.20
C ALA A 200 -3.32 4.20 -16.34
N LEU A 201 -3.37 4.04 -15.01
CA LEU A 201 -2.27 4.46 -14.14
C LEU A 201 -1.01 3.59 -14.30
N GLY A 202 -1.15 2.36 -14.77
CA GLY A 202 -0.04 1.44 -15.05
C GLY A 202 0.47 1.51 -16.48
N GLU A 203 -0.08 2.41 -17.32
CA GLU A 203 0.35 2.60 -18.69
C GLU A 203 1.55 3.55 -18.81
N TYR A 204 2.45 3.18 -19.70
CA TYR A 204 3.55 4.04 -20.14
C TYR A 204 3.64 4.02 -21.65
N ASN A 205 3.54 5.18 -22.31
CA ASN A 205 3.49 5.32 -23.77
C ASN A 205 2.38 4.50 -24.48
N GLY A 206 1.25 4.24 -23.79
CA GLY A 206 0.11 3.49 -24.33
C GLY A 206 0.26 1.97 -24.22
N GLU A 207 1.28 1.47 -23.54
CA GLU A 207 1.48 0.06 -23.21
C GLU A 207 1.35 -0.14 -21.70
N LEU A 208 0.78 -1.26 -21.28
CA LEU A 208 0.58 -1.58 -19.87
C LEU A 208 1.78 -2.34 -19.32
N TYR A 209 2.43 -1.80 -18.31
CA TYR A 209 3.58 -2.42 -17.64
C TYR A 209 3.36 -2.73 -16.17
N GLU A 210 2.33 -2.11 -15.56
CA GLU A 210 2.01 -2.30 -14.15
C GLU A 210 0.55 -2.70 -13.98
N LEU A 211 0.30 -3.62 -13.05
CA LEU A 211 -1.04 -3.88 -12.54
C LEU A 211 -1.14 -3.35 -11.11
N ILE A 212 -2.21 -2.62 -10.84
CA ILE A 212 -2.53 -2.09 -9.52
C ILE A 212 -3.56 -3.03 -8.87
N PRO A 213 -3.13 -3.97 -8.02
CA PRO A 213 -4.02 -4.99 -7.47
C PRO A 213 -4.93 -4.43 -6.37
N LYS A 214 -4.53 -3.33 -5.74
CA LYS A 214 -5.25 -2.68 -4.65
C LYS A 214 -4.97 -1.18 -4.65
N PHE A 215 -6.01 -0.40 -4.46
CA PHE A 215 -5.88 1.05 -4.30
C PHE A 215 -6.86 1.56 -3.24
N ASN A 216 -6.54 2.72 -2.70
CA ASN A 216 -7.41 3.51 -1.84
C ASN A 216 -7.72 4.82 -2.56
N ALA A 217 -8.93 5.35 -2.39
CA ALA A 217 -9.24 6.68 -2.89
C ALA A 217 -8.91 7.72 -1.83
N VAL A 218 -8.27 8.81 -2.25
CA VAL A 218 -8.01 9.98 -1.41
C VAL A 218 -8.80 11.15 -1.98
N THR A 219 -9.61 11.78 -1.15
CA THR A 219 -10.61 12.75 -1.61
C THR A 219 -11.08 13.67 -0.48
N PHE A 220 -12.05 14.52 -0.79
CA PHE A 220 -12.82 15.25 0.21
C PHE A 220 -14.27 14.79 0.24
N ALA A 221 -14.80 14.58 1.45
CA ALA A 221 -16.20 14.35 1.70
C ALA A 221 -16.90 15.65 2.18
N GLY A 222 -18.09 15.88 1.70
CA GLY A 222 -18.96 16.99 2.16
C GLY A 222 -20.42 16.55 2.21
N LYS A 223 -21.26 17.30 2.96
CA LYS A 223 -22.70 17.05 2.96
C LYS A 223 -23.25 17.20 1.56
N LYS A 224 -24.01 16.19 1.10
CA LYS A 224 -24.65 16.24 -0.21
C LYS A 224 -25.56 17.47 -0.40
N THR A 225 -26.16 17.94 0.69
CA THR A 225 -26.98 19.15 0.70
C THR A 225 -26.18 20.43 0.45
N ASP A 226 -24.87 20.43 0.68
CA ASP A 226 -23.98 21.56 0.50
C ASP A 226 -23.21 21.47 -0.82
N VAL A 227 -22.61 20.32 -1.13
CA VAL A 227 -21.72 20.14 -2.28
C VAL A 227 -22.40 19.49 -3.50
N GLY A 228 -23.64 19.00 -3.35
CA GLY A 228 -24.40 18.34 -4.43
C GLY A 228 -24.02 16.88 -4.64
N ASP A 229 -24.39 16.34 -5.79
CA ASP A 229 -24.18 14.93 -6.21
C ASP A 229 -22.97 14.74 -7.15
N GLY A 230 -22.20 15.80 -7.40
CA GLY A 230 -21.04 15.76 -8.30
C GLY A 230 -19.85 15.01 -7.73
N PHE A 231 -18.87 14.75 -8.61
CA PHE A 231 -17.56 14.16 -8.25
C PHE A 231 -16.43 15.18 -8.39
N SER A 232 -16.73 16.40 -8.81
CA SER A 232 -15.78 17.47 -9.04
C SER A 232 -16.46 18.82 -8.90
N TRP A 233 -15.67 19.83 -8.61
CA TRP A 233 -16.07 21.22 -8.55
C TRP A 233 -14.87 22.13 -8.81
N THR A 234 -15.16 23.39 -9.14
CA THR A 234 -14.15 24.39 -9.44
C THR A 234 -13.86 25.29 -8.24
N PHE A 235 -12.76 26.06 -8.31
CA PHE A 235 -12.50 27.13 -7.33
C PHE A 235 -13.63 28.17 -7.28
N ASP A 236 -14.30 28.43 -8.42
CA ASP A 236 -15.44 29.35 -8.47
C ASP A 236 -16.67 28.78 -7.77
N ASP A 237 -16.91 27.47 -7.85
CA ASP A 237 -17.98 26.80 -7.10
C ASP A 237 -17.72 26.85 -5.60
N VAL A 238 -16.47 26.63 -5.16
CA VAL A 238 -16.06 26.80 -3.76
C VAL A 238 -16.34 28.19 -3.27
N LYS A 239 -15.89 29.21 -4.03
CA LYS A 239 -16.13 30.61 -3.69
C LYS A 239 -17.62 30.93 -3.57
N ALA A 240 -18.43 30.52 -4.54
CA ALA A 240 -19.86 30.73 -4.51
C ALA A 240 -20.53 30.05 -3.32
N LEU A 241 -20.07 28.85 -2.92
CA LEU A 241 -20.56 28.15 -1.74
C LEU A 241 -20.17 28.88 -0.45
N MET A 242 -18.92 29.33 -0.31
CA MET A 242 -18.43 30.07 0.85
C MET A 242 -19.14 31.42 1.01
N ASP A 243 -19.33 32.17 -0.09
CA ASP A 243 -20.09 33.43 -0.10
C ASP A 243 -21.54 33.23 0.40
N LYS A 244 -22.16 32.09 0.04
CA LYS A 244 -23.52 31.73 0.49
C LYS A 244 -23.55 31.34 1.97
N LYS A 245 -22.52 30.64 2.47
CA LYS A 245 -22.46 30.14 3.86
C LYS A 245 -22.04 31.23 4.86
N GLY A 246 -21.25 32.19 4.42
CA GLY A 246 -20.77 33.31 5.24
C GLY A 246 -19.57 32.97 6.13
N ASP A 247 -19.00 34.01 6.74
CA ASP A 247 -17.70 34.00 7.42
C ASP A 247 -17.60 33.07 8.66
N SER A 248 -18.74 32.59 9.17
CA SER A 248 -18.75 31.66 10.31
C SER A 248 -18.52 30.20 9.95
N VAL A 249 -18.49 29.88 8.66
CA VAL A 249 -18.31 28.53 8.14
C VAL A 249 -16.94 28.42 7.50
N ARG A 250 -16.23 27.35 7.78
CA ARG A 250 -14.91 27.05 7.20
C ARG A 250 -15.03 26.02 6.08
N LEU A 251 -14.20 26.14 5.07
CA LEU A 251 -14.12 25.14 4.00
C LEU A 251 -13.50 23.84 4.53
N PHE A 252 -12.33 23.91 5.18
CA PHE A 252 -11.60 22.80 5.78
C PHE A 252 -11.58 22.93 7.30
N SER A 253 -11.11 21.88 8.00
CA SER A 253 -11.09 21.83 9.46
C SER A 253 -10.22 22.94 10.08
N GLU A 254 -10.48 23.24 11.34
CA GLU A 254 -9.84 24.34 12.08
C GLU A 254 -8.31 24.15 12.21
N ASP A 255 -7.85 22.92 12.15
CA ASP A 255 -6.44 22.52 12.18
C ASP A 255 -5.78 22.53 10.79
N SER A 256 -6.36 23.21 9.81
CA SER A 256 -5.80 23.35 8.46
C SER A 256 -5.03 24.66 8.33
N ALA A 257 -3.72 24.57 8.08
CA ALA A 257 -2.85 25.68 7.70
C ALA A 257 -2.62 25.72 6.19
N ARG A 258 -1.95 26.76 5.68
CA ARG A 258 -1.54 26.85 4.26
C ARG A 258 -0.79 25.63 3.77
N SER A 259 0.11 25.08 4.60
CA SER A 259 0.85 23.86 4.29
C SER A 259 -0.08 22.65 4.07
N SER A 260 -1.16 22.52 4.86
CA SER A 260 -2.17 21.47 4.67
C SER A 260 -2.88 21.62 3.33
N ILE A 261 -3.30 22.83 2.98
CA ILE A 261 -4.00 23.09 1.72
C ILE A 261 -3.08 22.91 0.51
N MET A 262 -1.82 23.33 0.64
CA MET A 262 -0.80 23.07 -0.37
C MET A 262 -0.59 21.56 -0.56
N TYR A 263 -0.49 20.80 0.52
CA TYR A 263 -0.40 19.34 0.46
C TYR A 263 -1.60 18.73 -0.27
N TYR A 264 -2.83 19.15 0.04
CA TYR A 264 -4.02 18.67 -0.65
C TYR A 264 -3.99 18.99 -2.14
N GLY A 265 -3.66 20.23 -2.51
CA GLY A 265 -3.57 20.65 -3.91
C GLY A 265 -2.54 19.86 -4.70
N ILE A 266 -1.36 19.62 -4.12
CA ILE A 266 -0.30 18.83 -4.77
C ILE A 266 -0.72 17.37 -4.94
N ASN A 267 -1.33 16.75 -3.95
CA ASN A 267 -1.64 15.32 -4.00
C ASN A 267 -2.92 15.00 -4.78
N LEU A 268 -3.87 15.93 -4.89
CA LEU A 268 -5.19 15.65 -5.44
C LEU A 268 -5.48 16.36 -6.78
N ALA A 269 -4.72 17.38 -7.13
CA ALA A 269 -5.08 18.25 -8.23
C ALA A 269 -3.87 18.90 -8.95
N PHE A 270 -2.66 18.41 -8.71
CA PHE A 270 -1.46 19.05 -9.24
C PHE A 270 -1.23 18.79 -10.73
N ASP A 271 -1.76 17.71 -11.26
CA ASP A 271 -1.70 17.33 -12.67
C ASP A 271 -2.31 18.39 -13.62
N GLN A 272 -3.25 19.21 -13.13
CA GLN A 272 -3.75 20.37 -13.88
C GLN A 272 -2.71 21.48 -14.05
N PHE A 273 -1.67 21.52 -13.22
CA PHE A 273 -0.62 22.56 -13.23
C PHE A 273 0.73 22.06 -13.72
N TYR A 274 0.96 20.75 -13.66
CA TYR A 274 2.21 20.13 -14.05
C TYR A 274 2.00 18.74 -14.64
N ASN A 275 2.46 18.55 -15.86
CA ASN A 275 2.48 17.24 -16.51
C ASN A 275 3.86 16.59 -16.30
N SER A 276 3.92 15.57 -15.45
CA SER A 276 5.16 14.86 -15.11
C SER A 276 5.81 14.14 -16.29
N ASN A 277 5.02 13.72 -17.30
CA ASN A 277 5.52 13.01 -18.47
C ASN A 277 6.20 13.94 -19.48
N THR A 278 5.66 15.15 -19.63
CA THR A 278 6.18 16.14 -20.62
C THR A 278 7.02 17.24 -19.99
N GLY A 279 6.93 17.44 -18.66
CA GLY A 279 7.53 18.56 -17.94
C GLY A 279 6.82 19.89 -18.18
N GLU A 280 5.64 19.90 -18.83
CA GLU A 280 4.87 21.10 -19.10
C GLU A 280 4.28 21.66 -17.81
N CYS A 281 4.40 22.98 -17.63
CA CYS A 281 3.97 23.71 -16.44
C CYS A 281 2.96 24.80 -16.79
N HIS A 282 1.94 24.99 -15.95
CA HIS A 282 0.91 26.01 -16.06
C HIS A 282 0.77 26.85 -14.77
N PHE A 283 1.91 27.18 -14.13
CA PHE A 283 1.95 27.95 -12.87
C PHE A 283 1.62 29.43 -13.03
N ASP A 284 1.44 29.92 -14.26
CA ASP A 284 0.96 31.26 -14.61
C ASP A 284 -0.53 31.29 -15.03
N SER A 285 -1.22 30.13 -14.94
CA SER A 285 -2.63 30.02 -15.30
C SER A 285 -3.54 30.75 -14.29
N PRO A 286 -4.72 31.23 -14.73
CA PRO A 286 -5.72 31.78 -13.81
C PRO A 286 -6.13 30.81 -12.70
N GLU A 287 -6.17 29.52 -12.98
CA GLU A 287 -6.52 28.46 -12.02
C GLU A 287 -5.47 28.31 -10.95
N PHE A 288 -4.18 28.40 -11.30
CA PHE A 288 -3.10 28.39 -10.31
C PHE A 288 -3.15 29.63 -9.40
N ILE A 289 -3.50 30.78 -9.96
CA ILE A 289 -3.72 32.02 -9.19
C ILE A 289 -4.88 31.81 -8.18
N LYS A 290 -6.02 31.22 -8.61
CA LYS A 290 -7.14 30.93 -7.72
C LYS A 290 -6.73 29.96 -6.61
N PHE A 291 -5.90 28.96 -6.92
CA PHE A 291 -5.34 28.07 -5.91
C PHE A 291 -4.50 28.81 -4.88
N LEU A 292 -3.63 29.73 -5.31
CA LEU A 292 -2.83 30.57 -4.41
C LEU A 292 -3.71 31.54 -3.59
N GLU A 293 -4.77 32.07 -4.18
CA GLU A 293 -5.77 32.88 -3.46
C GLU A 293 -6.45 32.06 -2.36
N LEU A 294 -6.88 30.83 -2.66
CA LEU A 294 -7.44 29.91 -1.66
C LEU A 294 -6.44 29.66 -0.52
N LEU A 295 -5.15 29.41 -0.84
CA LEU A 295 -4.11 29.23 0.19
C LEU A 295 -4.01 30.43 1.13
N ASN A 296 -4.15 31.64 0.61
CA ASN A 296 -4.04 32.86 1.40
C ASN A 296 -5.21 33.09 2.37
N GLU A 297 -6.32 32.39 2.22
CA GLU A 297 -7.44 32.43 3.17
C GLU A 297 -7.11 31.66 4.48
N PHE A 298 -6.06 30.84 4.50
CA PHE A 298 -5.66 30.04 5.63
C PHE A 298 -4.47 30.63 6.40
N PRO A 299 -4.37 30.37 7.71
CA PRO A 299 -3.23 30.81 8.51
C PRO A 299 -1.93 30.13 8.05
N GLU A 300 -0.81 30.81 8.25
CA GLU A 300 0.51 30.26 7.94
C GLU A 300 0.83 29.06 8.86
N GLU A 301 0.49 29.21 10.14
CA GLU A 301 0.67 28.17 11.17
C GLU A 301 -0.62 28.02 12.01
N ILE A 302 -0.83 26.83 12.55
CA ILE A 302 -1.92 26.55 13.46
C ILE A 302 -1.57 27.12 14.84
N SER A 303 -2.54 27.82 15.47
CA SER A 303 -2.34 28.32 16.83
C SER A 303 -2.13 27.19 17.84
N GLU A 304 -1.10 27.32 18.70
CA GLU A 304 -0.87 26.40 19.81
C GLU A 304 -2.08 26.31 20.77
N ASP A 305 -2.88 27.39 20.86
CA ASP A 305 -4.09 27.43 21.70
C ASP A 305 -5.13 26.41 21.23
N LEU A 306 -5.14 26.05 19.93
CA LEU A 306 -6.05 25.02 19.42
C LEU A 306 -5.73 23.66 20.06
N TRP A 307 -4.46 23.30 20.10
CA TRP A 307 -3.99 22.03 20.63
C TRP A 307 -4.10 21.93 22.15
N ASN A 308 -4.02 23.07 22.84
CA ASN A 308 -4.16 23.16 24.29
C ASN A 308 -5.61 23.24 24.75
N ASN A 309 -6.60 23.25 23.83
CA ASN A 309 -8.00 23.27 24.17
C ASN A 309 -8.47 21.90 24.66
N GLU A 310 -8.91 21.81 25.91
CA GLU A 310 -9.40 20.56 26.52
C GLU A 310 -10.57 19.94 25.76
N ASN A 311 -11.32 20.75 25.01
CA ASN A 311 -12.45 20.29 24.20
C ASN A 311 -12.10 20.09 22.72
N TYR A 312 -10.82 20.13 22.34
CA TYR A 312 -10.39 20.05 20.93
C TYR A 312 -11.04 18.86 20.20
N TRP A 313 -10.94 17.67 20.73
CA TRP A 313 -11.49 16.47 20.09
C TRP A 313 -13.00 16.51 19.93
N GLN A 314 -13.74 17.07 20.89
CA GLN A 314 -15.18 17.22 20.78
C GLN A 314 -15.56 18.26 19.73
N ILE A 315 -14.81 19.35 19.61
CA ILE A 315 -15.00 20.36 18.56
C ILE A 315 -14.70 19.74 17.21
N TYR A 316 -13.56 19.05 17.09
CA TYR A 316 -13.12 18.36 15.88
C TYR A 316 -14.15 17.35 15.38
N GLU A 317 -14.66 16.47 16.22
CA GLU A 317 -15.67 15.47 15.85
C GLU A 317 -17.00 16.06 15.41
N ASN A 318 -17.39 17.20 15.97
CA ASN A 318 -18.71 17.79 15.73
C ASN A 318 -18.74 18.86 14.62
N GLN A 319 -17.59 19.34 14.13
CA GLN A 319 -17.52 20.47 13.20
C GLN A 319 -18.26 20.23 11.86
N TRP A 320 -18.23 19.01 11.35
CA TRP A 320 -18.95 18.65 10.11
C TRP A 320 -20.44 18.44 10.36
N ARG A 321 -20.80 17.83 11.50
CA ARG A 321 -22.20 17.60 11.88
C ARG A 321 -22.94 18.90 12.09
N ASN A 322 -22.37 19.84 12.82
CA ASN A 322 -22.98 21.15 13.10
C ASN A 322 -22.86 22.14 11.94
N GLY A 323 -22.09 21.80 10.88
CA GLY A 323 -21.93 22.61 9.68
C GLY A 323 -20.98 23.81 9.81
N SER A 324 -20.15 23.87 10.87
CA SER A 324 -19.11 24.88 10.99
C SER A 324 -17.93 24.63 10.06
N THR A 325 -17.78 23.40 9.57
CA THR A 325 -16.80 22.99 8.55
C THR A 325 -17.50 22.19 7.46
N LEU A 326 -17.18 22.44 6.21
CA LEU A 326 -17.85 21.84 5.05
C LEU A 326 -17.21 20.52 4.62
N LEU A 327 -15.89 20.48 4.50
CA LEU A 327 -15.17 19.36 3.91
C LEU A 327 -14.33 18.61 4.94
N LYS A 328 -14.27 17.29 4.75
CA LYS A 328 -13.39 16.38 5.48
C LYS A 328 -12.47 15.70 4.49
N TYR A 329 -11.15 15.82 4.70
CA TYR A 329 -10.15 15.03 3.98
C TYR A 329 -10.28 13.56 4.37
N GLU A 330 -10.29 12.65 3.41
CA GLU A 330 -10.63 11.26 3.64
C GLU A 330 -9.79 10.31 2.81
N TRP A 331 -9.31 9.27 3.48
CA TRP A 331 -8.80 8.06 2.86
C TRP A 331 -9.90 7.01 2.84
N VAL A 332 -10.36 6.66 1.66
CA VAL A 332 -11.48 5.72 1.46
C VAL A 332 -10.93 4.33 1.17
N TYR A 333 -10.96 3.49 2.18
CA TYR A 333 -10.53 2.08 2.09
C TYR A 333 -11.68 1.13 1.72
N GLY A 334 -12.92 1.61 1.75
CA GLY A 334 -14.09 0.82 1.40
C GLY A 334 -15.40 1.44 1.86
N PHE A 335 -16.48 0.69 1.69
CA PHE A 335 -17.84 1.16 2.00
C PHE A 335 -18.04 1.57 3.47
N ARG A 336 -17.28 0.98 4.38
CA ARG A 336 -17.33 1.33 5.80
C ARG A 336 -17.04 2.83 6.04
N ASN A 337 -16.07 3.40 5.31
CA ASN A 337 -15.75 4.82 5.40
C ASN A 337 -16.97 5.71 5.05
N TYR A 338 -17.75 5.33 4.03
CA TYR A 338 -18.98 6.05 3.70
C TYR A 338 -19.99 6.03 4.86
N VAL A 339 -20.17 4.88 5.50
CA VAL A 339 -21.11 4.75 6.64
C VAL A 339 -20.62 5.57 7.84
N GLU A 340 -19.34 5.48 8.17
CA GLU A 340 -18.73 6.23 9.28
C GLU A 340 -18.83 7.74 9.06
N ASN A 341 -18.55 8.21 7.85
CA ASN A 341 -18.68 9.63 7.52
C ASN A 341 -20.14 10.07 7.53
N SER A 342 -21.02 9.41 6.78
CA SER A 342 -22.41 9.84 6.64
C SER A 342 -23.20 9.79 7.95
N GLN A 343 -23.02 8.76 8.77
CA GLN A 343 -23.76 8.58 10.03
C GLN A 343 -23.02 9.17 11.24
N GLY A 344 -21.70 9.03 11.27
CA GLY A 344 -20.84 9.50 12.35
C GLY A 344 -20.56 11.00 12.26
N TYR A 345 -19.68 11.39 11.34
CA TYR A 345 -19.17 12.76 11.26
C TYR A 345 -20.19 13.77 10.74
N PHE A 346 -20.89 13.48 9.64
CA PHE A 346 -21.81 14.44 9.02
C PHE A 346 -23.25 14.35 9.50
N GLY A 347 -23.72 13.16 9.89
CA GLY A 347 -25.09 12.91 10.34
C GLY A 347 -26.15 12.94 9.22
N GLU A 348 -25.71 12.96 7.95
CA GLU A 348 -26.55 12.95 6.77
C GLU A 348 -25.78 12.38 5.55
N PRO A 349 -26.45 12.12 4.41
CA PRO A 349 -25.76 11.65 3.19
C PRO A 349 -24.67 12.60 2.74
N ILE A 350 -23.54 12.02 2.31
CA ILE A 350 -22.37 12.74 1.82
C ILE A 350 -22.13 12.48 0.33
N SER A 351 -21.38 13.38 -0.29
CA SER A 351 -20.72 13.18 -1.58
C SER A 351 -19.21 13.27 -1.42
N TYR A 352 -18.48 12.46 -2.18
CA TYR A 352 -17.04 12.58 -2.33
C TYR A 352 -16.78 13.53 -3.50
N ILE A 353 -16.48 14.79 -3.20
CA ILE A 353 -16.42 15.87 -4.18
C ILE A 353 -15.00 16.18 -4.66
N GLY A 354 -13.99 15.78 -3.90
CA GLY A 354 -12.60 16.07 -4.20
C GLY A 354 -12.13 17.49 -3.84
N PHE A 355 -10.87 17.76 -4.15
CA PHE A 355 -10.28 19.10 -4.08
C PHE A 355 -10.73 19.92 -5.30
N PRO A 356 -10.88 21.25 -5.20
CA PRO A 356 -11.27 22.06 -6.35
C PRO A 356 -10.27 21.97 -7.51
N THR A 357 -10.80 21.81 -8.73
CA THR A 357 -9.97 21.71 -9.95
C THR A 357 -10.62 22.51 -11.07
N SER A 358 -9.87 22.83 -12.12
CA SER A 358 -10.43 23.36 -13.36
C SER A 358 -11.08 22.25 -14.20
N GLU A 359 -10.47 21.06 -14.15
CA GLU A 359 -10.89 19.85 -14.85
C GLU A 359 -10.59 18.63 -13.97
N GLY A 360 -11.32 17.55 -14.15
CA GLY A 360 -11.11 16.33 -13.40
C GLY A 360 -11.80 16.27 -12.03
N SER A 361 -11.46 15.28 -11.22
CA SER A 361 -12.20 14.97 -10.00
C SER A 361 -11.60 15.56 -8.71
N GLY A 362 -10.39 16.09 -8.72
CA GLY A 362 -9.68 16.49 -7.51
C GLY A 362 -9.55 15.38 -6.46
N SER A 363 -9.54 14.15 -6.90
CA SER A 363 -9.39 12.94 -6.08
C SER A 363 -8.28 12.09 -6.68
N ALA A 364 -7.54 11.37 -5.85
CA ALA A 364 -6.44 10.53 -6.28
C ALA A 364 -6.68 9.06 -5.89
N ALA A 365 -6.18 8.15 -6.71
CA ALA A 365 -5.97 6.77 -6.32
C ALA A 365 -4.56 6.64 -5.71
N TYR A 366 -4.49 5.99 -4.58
CA TYR A 366 -3.23 5.67 -3.92
C TYR A 366 -3.05 4.17 -3.86
N THR A 367 -1.91 3.68 -4.28
CA THR A 367 -1.51 2.28 -4.12
C THR A 367 -0.21 2.20 -3.32
N GLU A 368 -0.04 1.14 -2.55
CA GLU A 368 1.17 0.90 -1.77
C GLU A 368 2.24 0.18 -2.63
N PHE A 369 1.77 -0.63 -3.58
CA PHE A 369 2.64 -1.40 -4.49
C PHE A 369 1.92 -1.71 -5.82
N THR A 370 2.70 -2.03 -6.81
CA THR A 370 2.28 -2.46 -8.15
C THR A 370 3.00 -3.74 -8.58
#